data_24290d7f474f2dfadbe953d238688ca1
#
_entry.id   24290d7f474f2dfadbe953d238688ca1
#
_cell.length_a   1.000
_cell.length_b   1.000
_cell.length_c   1.000
_cell.angle_alpha   90.00
_cell.angle_beta   90.00
_cell.angle_gamma   90.00
#
_symmetry.space_group_name_H-M   'P 1'
#
loop_
_entity.id
_entity.type
_entity.pdbx_description
1 polymer ?
#
loop_
_entity_poly.entity_id
_entity_poly.type
_entity_poly.pdbx_seq_one_letter_code
_entity_poly.pdbx_strand_id
1 'polypeptide(L)'
;DKDNTFKSIYNQGTWIIAPNLFIAEITNVLWKYYKAGLISHIDCIQYVQDGIDMVDDFIETRELWKEALAEGMKNNHSIYDMYYVVLARRNDATLITNDGALANVCEKLSIDICN
;
A
#
# COMPACT_ATOMS: atom_id res chain seq x y z
N ASP A 1 -5.38 -15.88 1.52
CA ASP A 1 -4.92 -14.99 0.45
C ASP A 1 -4.90 -13.53 0.91
N LYS A 2 -4.49 -12.65 0.05
CA LYS A 2 -4.32 -11.23 0.37
C LYS A 2 -5.61 -10.57 0.85
N ASP A 3 -6.72 -10.87 0.18
CA ASP A 3 -8.02 -10.28 0.52
C ASP A 3 -8.49 -10.75 1.89
N ASN A 4 -8.33 -12.03 2.19
CA ASN A 4 -8.70 -12.58 3.49
C ASN A 4 -7.83 -12.02 4.60
N THR A 5 -6.53 -11.87 4.35
CA THR A 5 -5.62 -11.25 5.30
C THR A 5 -6.02 -9.82 5.60
N PHE A 6 -6.35 -9.05 4.57
CA PHE A 6 -6.76 -7.66 4.71
C PHE A 6 -8.04 -7.53 5.53
N LYS A 7 -9.05 -8.36 5.23
CA LYS A 7 -10.31 -8.38 5.98
C LYS A 7 -10.09 -8.73 7.44
N SER A 8 -9.23 -9.72 7.71
CA SER A 8 -8.93 -10.13 9.07
C SER A 8 -8.32 -8.99 9.88
N ILE A 9 -7.36 -8.28 9.31
CA ILE A 9 -6.72 -7.14 9.95
C ILE A 9 -7.75 -6.04 10.23
N TYR A 10 -8.56 -5.69 9.23
CA TYR A 10 -9.58 -4.65 9.36
C TYR A 10 -10.60 -4.98 10.43
N ASN A 11 -11.11 -6.22 10.42
CA ASN A 11 -12.14 -6.66 11.35
C ASN A 11 -11.65 -6.74 12.81
N GLN A 12 -10.35 -6.83 13.02
CA GLN A 12 -9.76 -6.84 14.36
C GLN A 12 -9.59 -5.43 14.95
N GLY A 13 -10.07 -4.41 14.23
CA GLY A 13 -9.95 -3.03 14.67
C GLY A 13 -8.55 -2.45 14.55
N THR A 14 -7.72 -3.08 13.72
CA THR A 14 -6.37 -2.59 13.46
C THR A 14 -6.42 -1.24 12.75
N TRP A 15 -5.58 -0.29 13.20
CA TRP A 15 -5.45 1.01 12.56
C TRP A 15 -4.68 0.87 11.26
N ILE A 16 -5.26 1.32 10.16
CA ILE A 16 -4.67 1.19 8.82
C ILE A 16 -4.17 2.55 8.35
N ILE A 17 -2.90 2.62 8.01
CA ILE A 17 -2.26 3.83 7.48
C ILE A 17 -1.70 3.58 6.09
N ALA A 18 -1.65 4.62 5.28
CA ALA A 18 -1.08 4.54 3.93
C ALA A 18 -0.52 5.92 3.54
N PRO A 19 0.48 5.96 2.65
CA PRO A 19 0.87 7.23 2.05
C PRO A 19 -0.27 7.71 1.13
N ASN A 20 -0.45 9.01 0.98
CA ASN A 20 -1.57 9.51 0.17
C ASN A 20 -1.43 9.18 -1.32
N LEU A 21 -0.29 8.75 -1.79
CA LEU A 21 -0.14 8.22 -3.15
C LEU A 21 -1.03 6.98 -3.37
N PHE A 22 -1.44 6.29 -2.30
CA PHE A 22 -2.35 5.15 -2.39
C PHE A 22 -3.65 5.49 -3.13
N ILE A 23 -4.16 6.71 -2.95
CA ILE A 23 -5.39 7.14 -3.62
C ILE A 23 -5.21 7.11 -5.14
N ALA A 24 -4.10 7.63 -5.63
CA ALA A 24 -3.80 7.61 -7.06
C ALA A 24 -3.58 6.19 -7.57
N GLU A 25 -2.90 5.35 -6.78
CA GLU A 25 -2.61 3.98 -7.18
C GLU A 25 -3.86 3.13 -7.29
N ILE A 26 -4.74 3.16 -6.27
CA ILE A 26 -5.97 2.36 -6.29
C ILE A 26 -6.92 2.84 -7.40
N THR A 27 -6.98 4.14 -7.63
CA THR A 27 -7.78 4.71 -8.72
C THR A 27 -7.30 4.16 -10.05
N ASN A 28 -5.99 4.13 -10.27
CA ASN A 28 -5.41 3.64 -11.52
C ASN A 28 -5.62 2.13 -11.70
N VAL A 29 -5.48 1.35 -10.63
CA VAL A 29 -5.68 -0.11 -10.69
C VAL A 29 -7.13 -0.43 -11.09
N LEU A 30 -8.10 0.22 -10.46
CA LEU A 30 -9.51 -0.05 -10.75
C LEU A 30 -9.94 0.50 -12.10
N TRP A 31 -9.34 1.60 -12.57
CA TRP A 31 -9.53 2.08 -13.92
C TRP A 31 -9.10 1.02 -14.95
N LYS A 32 -7.98 0.34 -14.71
CA LYS A 32 -7.52 -0.73 -15.60
C LYS A 32 -8.50 -1.90 -15.64
N TYR A 33 -9.09 -2.27 -14.51
CA TYR A 33 -10.13 -3.31 -14.49
C TYR A 33 -11.37 -2.88 -15.25
N TYR A 34 -11.79 -1.65 -15.09
CA TYR A 34 -12.91 -1.10 -15.85
C TYR A 34 -12.61 -1.13 -17.36
N LYS A 35 -11.44 -0.65 -17.75
CA LYS A 35 -11.00 -0.63 -19.14
C LYS A 35 -10.97 -2.02 -19.75
N ALA A 36 -10.60 -3.02 -18.97
CA ALA A 36 -10.59 -4.43 -19.40
C ALA A 36 -11.97 -5.06 -19.43
N GLY A 37 -13.01 -4.35 -19.04
CA GLY A 37 -14.38 -4.87 -19.05
C GLY A 37 -14.71 -5.77 -17.88
N LEU A 38 -13.91 -5.77 -16.83
CA LEU A 38 -14.07 -6.66 -15.68
C LEU A 38 -15.04 -6.14 -14.63
N ILE A 39 -15.26 -4.82 -14.58
CA ILE A 39 -16.17 -4.17 -13.64
C ILE A 39 -16.96 -3.08 -14.35
N SER A 40 -18.14 -2.75 -13.83
CA SER A 40 -18.95 -1.65 -14.36
C SER A 40 -18.40 -0.29 -13.94
N HIS A 41 -18.87 0.75 -14.60
CA HIS A 41 -18.54 2.14 -14.27
C HIS A 41 -18.89 2.45 -12.81
N ILE A 42 -20.10 2.09 -12.40
CA ILE A 42 -20.58 2.35 -11.04
C ILE A 42 -19.75 1.56 -10.01
N ASP A 43 -19.48 0.29 -10.29
CA ASP A 43 -18.68 -0.54 -9.40
C ASP A 43 -17.24 -0.04 -9.30
N CYS A 44 -16.69 0.48 -10.40
CA CYS A 44 -15.35 1.04 -10.38
C CYS A 44 -15.25 2.19 -9.37
N ILE A 45 -16.18 3.13 -9.43
CA ILE A 45 -16.23 4.26 -8.50
C ILE A 45 -16.40 3.77 -7.07
N GLN A 46 -17.32 2.83 -6.87
CA GLN A 46 -17.59 2.33 -5.51
C GLN A 46 -16.39 1.60 -4.92
N TYR A 47 -15.69 0.79 -5.71
CA TYR A 47 -14.53 0.05 -5.23
C TYR A 47 -13.37 0.98 -4.89
N VAL A 48 -13.17 2.06 -5.64
CA VAL A 48 -12.18 3.07 -5.29
C VAL A 48 -12.54 3.71 -3.95
N GLN A 49 -13.81 4.09 -3.78
CA GLN A 49 -14.27 4.70 -2.53
C GLN A 49 -14.09 3.75 -1.35
N ASP A 50 -14.47 2.48 -1.53
CA ASP A 50 -14.31 1.47 -0.48
C ASP A 50 -12.85 1.31 -0.07
N GLY A 51 -11.94 1.29 -1.03
CA GLY A 51 -10.51 1.17 -0.76
C GLY A 51 -9.98 2.38 0.02
N ILE A 52 -10.39 3.57 -0.35
CA ILE A 52 -9.98 4.80 0.34
C ILE A 52 -10.53 4.80 1.77
N ASP A 53 -11.79 4.38 1.94
CA ASP A 53 -12.46 4.39 3.24
C ASP A 53 -11.87 3.36 4.21
N MET A 54 -11.16 2.35 3.71
CA MET A 54 -10.50 1.36 4.57
C MET A 54 -9.29 1.93 5.29
N VAL A 55 -8.73 3.03 4.80
CA VAL A 55 -7.55 3.64 5.39
C VAL A 55 -7.99 4.65 6.44
N ASP A 56 -7.48 4.49 7.65
CA ASP A 56 -7.82 5.35 8.79
C ASP A 56 -7.08 6.68 8.74
N ASP A 57 -5.83 6.67 8.26
CA ASP A 57 -5.02 7.88 8.23
C ASP A 57 -4.08 7.85 7.02
N PHE A 58 -4.05 8.94 6.29
CA PHE A 58 -3.14 9.12 5.16
C PHE A 58 -1.99 10.02 5.56
N ILE A 59 -0.77 9.57 5.22
CA ILE A 59 0.44 10.33 5.51
C ILE A 59 0.93 10.98 4.20
N GLU A 60 1.28 12.24 4.27
CA GLU A 60 1.72 13.00 3.11
C GLU A 60 3.00 12.41 2.51
N THR A 61 3.00 12.15 1.20
CA THR A 61 4.21 11.71 0.49
C THR A 61 5.34 12.70 0.66
N ARG A 62 5.01 13.97 0.85
CA ARG A 62 5.96 15.04 1.11
C ARG A 62 6.83 14.78 2.33
N GLU A 63 6.32 14.08 3.32
CA GLU A 63 7.06 13.76 4.53
C GLU A 63 7.92 12.50 4.39
N LEU A 64 7.72 11.73 3.33
CA LEU A 64 8.33 10.41 3.15
C LEU A 64 9.35 10.36 2.00
N TRP A 65 9.28 11.27 1.04
CA TRP A 65 9.97 11.12 -0.25
C TRP A 65 11.49 11.00 -0.13
N LYS A 66 12.09 11.76 0.77
CA LYS A 66 13.55 11.80 0.89
C LYS A 66 14.10 10.47 1.37
N GLU A 67 13.49 9.92 2.40
CA GLU A 67 13.87 8.61 2.94
C GLU A 67 13.53 7.49 1.95
N ALA A 68 12.38 7.60 1.27
CA ALA A 68 11.98 6.64 0.24
C ALA A 68 12.98 6.61 -0.92
N LEU A 69 13.44 7.78 -1.35
CA LEU A 69 14.45 7.88 -2.41
C LEU A 69 15.76 7.22 -1.97
N ALA A 70 16.21 7.52 -0.76
CA ALA A 70 17.45 6.94 -0.23
C ALA A 70 17.36 5.41 -0.16
N GLU A 71 16.24 4.88 0.31
CA GLU A 71 16.04 3.43 0.38
C GLU A 71 15.94 2.79 -1.01
N GLY A 72 15.31 3.46 -1.95
CA GLY A 72 15.23 2.97 -3.33
C GLY A 72 16.60 2.89 -3.99
N MET A 73 17.42 3.89 -3.80
CA MET A 73 18.81 3.88 -4.30
C MET A 73 19.63 2.78 -3.66
N LYS A 74 19.51 2.62 -2.35
CA LYS A 74 20.29 1.64 -1.58
C LYS A 74 19.92 0.21 -1.94
N ASN A 75 18.63 -0.06 -2.17
CA ASN A 75 18.13 -1.40 -2.42
C ASN A 75 17.84 -1.67 -3.89
N ASN A 76 18.08 -0.71 -4.77
CA ASN A 76 17.78 -0.82 -6.19
C ASN A 76 16.34 -1.29 -6.42
N HIS A 77 15.39 -0.62 -5.80
CA HIS A 77 13.98 -0.99 -5.81
C HIS A 77 13.10 0.20 -6.19
N SER A 78 11.88 -0.08 -6.64
CA SER A 78 10.92 0.96 -6.99
C SER A 78 10.72 1.96 -5.85
N ILE A 79 10.83 3.24 -6.17
CA ILE A 79 10.64 4.31 -5.18
C ILE A 79 9.21 4.32 -4.65
N TYR A 80 8.21 4.00 -5.48
CA TYR A 80 6.81 3.97 -5.03
C TYR A 80 6.62 2.96 -3.90
N ASP A 81 7.23 1.78 -3.99
CA ASP A 81 7.17 0.79 -2.92
C ASP A 81 7.87 1.28 -1.67
N MET A 82 8.92 2.07 -1.81
CA MET A 82 9.68 2.58 -0.67
C MET A 82 8.88 3.57 0.18
N TYR A 83 7.88 4.26 -0.38
CA TYR A 83 6.97 5.07 0.43
C TYR A 83 6.27 4.21 1.49
N TYR A 84 5.81 3.03 1.10
CA TYR A 84 5.13 2.12 2.03
C TYR A 84 6.11 1.54 3.06
N VAL A 85 7.29 1.18 2.61
CA VAL A 85 8.35 0.62 3.49
C VAL A 85 8.75 1.63 4.56
N VAL A 86 9.02 2.86 4.15
CA VAL A 86 9.43 3.93 5.06
C VAL A 86 8.31 4.23 6.06
N LEU A 87 7.08 4.30 5.59
CA LEU A 87 5.93 4.54 6.46
C LEU A 87 5.79 3.44 7.50
N ALA A 88 5.90 2.18 7.07
CA ALA A 88 5.81 1.04 7.97
C ALA A 88 6.92 1.09 9.02
N ARG A 89 8.16 1.39 8.62
CA ARG A 89 9.29 1.47 9.52
C ARG A 89 9.12 2.56 10.58
N ARG A 90 8.67 3.75 10.15
CA ARG A 90 8.47 4.88 11.05
C ARG A 90 7.42 4.63 12.12
N ASN A 91 6.45 3.78 11.81
CA ASN A 91 5.32 3.52 12.70
C ASN A 91 5.35 2.13 13.32
N ASP A 92 6.43 1.39 13.14
CA ASP A 92 6.55 0.01 13.59
C ASP A 92 5.34 -0.83 13.15
N ALA A 93 4.91 -0.59 11.91
CA ALA A 93 3.73 -1.21 11.33
C ALA A 93 4.09 -2.42 10.48
N THR A 94 3.10 -3.30 10.27
CA THR A 94 3.24 -4.45 9.38
C THR A 94 2.89 -4.03 7.96
N LEU A 95 3.75 -4.34 7.00
CA LEU A 95 3.50 -4.06 5.58
C LEU A 95 2.74 -5.23 4.96
N ILE A 96 1.63 -4.92 4.27
CA ILE A 96 0.84 -5.92 3.54
C ILE A 96 1.30 -5.91 2.08
N THR A 97 1.88 -7.01 1.62
CA THR A 97 2.39 -7.11 0.25
C THR A 97 2.40 -8.55 -0.24
N ASN A 98 2.21 -8.73 -1.56
CA ASN A 98 2.43 -9.99 -2.25
C ASN A 98 3.72 -9.98 -3.08
N ASP A 99 4.45 -8.88 -3.09
CA ASP A 99 5.67 -8.73 -3.87
C ASP A 99 6.86 -9.36 -3.14
N GLY A 100 7.42 -10.44 -3.70
CA GLY A 100 8.55 -11.15 -3.11
C GLY A 100 9.81 -10.31 -3.00
N ALA A 101 10.07 -9.46 -3.99
CA ALA A 101 11.24 -8.57 -3.96
C ALA A 101 11.09 -7.53 -2.84
N LEU A 102 9.89 -7.00 -2.65
CA LEU A 102 9.60 -6.06 -1.58
C LEU A 102 9.70 -6.73 -0.21
N ALA A 103 9.21 -7.97 -0.09
CA ALA A 103 9.32 -8.73 1.15
C ALA A 103 10.79 -8.92 1.54
N ASN A 104 11.67 -9.18 0.58
CA ASN A 104 13.11 -9.31 0.83
C ASN A 104 13.73 -8.01 1.35
N VAL A 105 13.32 -6.88 0.79
CA VAL A 105 13.77 -5.56 1.27
C VAL A 105 13.33 -5.34 2.71
N CYS A 106 12.07 -5.66 3.01
CA CYS A 106 11.54 -5.52 4.37
C CYS A 106 12.29 -6.39 5.37
N GLU A 107 12.66 -7.60 4.98
CA GLU A 107 13.47 -8.49 5.85
C GLU A 107 14.80 -7.85 6.19
N LYS A 108 15.49 -7.26 5.20
CA LYS A 108 16.76 -6.56 5.42
C LYS A 108 16.61 -5.37 6.36
N LEU A 109 15.48 -4.70 6.32
CA LEU A 109 15.20 -3.50 7.12
C LEU A 109 14.49 -3.82 8.44
N SER A 110 14.28 -5.09 8.74
CA SER A 110 13.58 -5.57 9.95
C SER A 110 12.15 -4.99 10.05
N ILE A 111 11.45 -4.95 8.93
CA ILE A 111 10.06 -4.52 8.86
C ILE A 111 9.18 -5.75 8.77
N ASP A 112 8.18 -5.84 9.63
CA ASP A 112 7.22 -6.94 9.60
C ASP A 112 6.38 -6.88 8.34
N ILE A 113 6.11 -8.05 7.76
CA ILE A 113 5.28 -8.16 6.56
C ILE A 113 4.14 -9.14 6.77
N CYS A 114 3.07 -8.91 6.01
CA CYS A 114 1.91 -9.79 5.95
C CYS A 114 1.55 -9.99 4.47
N ASN A 115 1.62 -11.22 3.97
CA ASN A 115 1.32 -11.54 2.56
C ASN A 115 0.33 -12.70 2.39
#